data_c28ec614a94e9745efd7fc8ecba1a18e
#
_entry.id   c28ec614a94e9745efd7fc8ecba1a18e
#
_cell.length_a   1.000
_cell.length_b   1.000
_cell.length_c   1.000
_cell.angle_alpha   90.00
_cell.angle_beta   90.00
_cell.angle_gamma   90.00
#
_symmetry.space_group_name_H-M   'P 1'
#
loop_
_entity.id
_entity.type
_entity.pdbx_description
1 polymer ?
#
loop_
_entity_poly.entity_id
_entity_poly.type
_entity_poly.pdbx_seq_one_letter_code
_entity_poly.pdbx_strand_id
1 'polypeptide(L)'
;MQVRTAVLTRRAVLTAVLVGALCAGGVVPASAAETTAASASWRESLATGEAAGVTTRDGAAGLDPSSAYLAPQDSASAQAEGVTDSPALVPTGLLTLGLRTLERPTSRVDSVLDADVPEGTTASVDVRGKRANGSWTEWIPSTTTGTNAGTAALPEATDVVQGRLVLTGSAADPAARPVVRDVTLTAGPAAASTESAVTEALALRYSVFATREGLVGGTTANGHRIVNRDHFVALPSRRALSPRGTSDYSVKVCAPNGHCAFAPVWDIGPWNTRDDYWNPPAQRQEWKNLPQGTPQAQAAFRTGYNGGKDQFGRKLVNPAGIDLGDGVFWDALGLKDNSQVTVDYLWTGSLRLSKVVAVGGSQESADGLVTVHAAPDAAASIVGIAAEHASVPVECLAGSGDAWVRIGAGQFVVAAALPGAGHVTSCGSGAGSGAPTD
;
A
#
# COMPACT_ATOMS: atom_id res chain seq x y z
N MET A 1 -2.24 -69.71 -9.86
CA MET A 1 -2.14 -70.61 -11.03
C MET A 1 -1.04 -70.04 -11.92
N GLN A 2 0.10 -70.73 -11.89
CA GLN A 2 1.24 -70.84 -12.85
C GLN A 2 1.75 -69.53 -13.49
N VAL A 3 2.92 -69.05 -13.13
CA VAL A 3 4.31 -69.44 -13.49
C VAL A 3 4.54 -69.64 -14.99
N ARG A 4 5.39 -68.82 -15.57
CA ARG A 4 6.49 -69.28 -16.43
C ARG A 4 7.59 -68.25 -16.62
N THR A 5 8.73 -68.63 -16.13
CA THR A 5 10.10 -68.17 -16.33
C THR A 5 10.57 -68.50 -17.75
N ALA A 6 11.40 -67.66 -18.37
CA ALA A 6 12.31 -68.07 -19.41
C ALA A 6 13.63 -67.29 -19.31
N VAL A 7 14.70 -68.05 -19.29
CA VAL A 7 16.11 -67.76 -19.09
C VAL A 7 16.85 -67.86 -20.43
N LEU A 8 18.06 -67.32 -20.53
CA LEU A 8 19.21 -67.48 -21.41
C LEU A 8 19.22 -66.58 -22.68
N THR A 9 20.33 -66.04 -23.15
CA THR A 9 21.72 -66.55 -23.19
C THR A 9 22.74 -65.41 -23.43
N ARG A 10 23.93 -65.62 -22.89
CA ARG A 10 25.20 -64.93 -23.11
C ARG A 10 25.69 -64.97 -24.54
N ARG A 11 26.34 -63.89 -25.03
CA ARG A 11 27.52 -64.04 -25.92
C ARG A 11 28.54 -62.91 -25.55
N ALA A 12 29.70 -63.38 -25.16
CA ALA A 12 30.93 -62.63 -25.01
C ALA A 12 31.63 -62.56 -26.38
N VAL A 13 32.19 -61.36 -26.69
CA VAL A 13 33.26 -61.24 -27.70
C VAL A 13 34.31 -60.37 -27.11
N LEU A 14 35.49 -60.93 -26.93
CA LEU A 14 36.76 -60.27 -26.63
C LEU A 14 37.28 -59.61 -27.88
N THR A 15 37.85 -58.43 -27.86
CA THR A 15 39.10 -58.12 -28.59
C THR A 15 39.65 -56.72 -28.25
N ALA A 16 40.94 -56.75 -27.93
CA ALA A 16 42.04 -55.85 -28.22
C ALA A 16 42.21 -54.57 -27.38
N VAL A 17 43.27 -54.63 -26.57
CA VAL A 17 44.00 -53.59 -25.90
C VAL A 17 44.72 -52.68 -26.92
N LEU A 18 44.51 -51.37 -26.86
CA LEU A 18 45.44 -50.36 -27.38
C LEU A 18 45.81 -49.45 -26.23
N VAL A 19 47.08 -49.52 -25.83
CA VAL A 19 47.69 -48.62 -24.86
C VAL A 19 47.99 -47.31 -25.56
N GLY A 20 47.27 -46.26 -25.22
CA GLY A 20 47.59 -44.87 -25.61
C GLY A 20 47.78 -44.06 -24.30
N ALA A 21 49.02 -43.68 -24.06
CA ALA A 21 49.35 -42.78 -22.95
C ALA A 21 48.81 -41.39 -23.28
N LEU A 22 47.77 -40.95 -22.56
CA LEU A 22 47.35 -39.52 -22.57
C LEU A 22 47.71 -38.90 -21.23
N CYS A 23 48.48 -37.83 -21.29
CA CYS A 23 48.81 -36.95 -20.21
C CYS A 23 47.51 -36.44 -19.55
N ALA A 24 47.25 -36.80 -18.31
CA ALA A 24 46.19 -36.26 -17.51
C ALA A 24 46.58 -34.81 -17.11
N GLY A 25 46.17 -33.85 -17.93
CA GLY A 25 46.04 -32.46 -17.45
C GLY A 25 44.87 -32.36 -16.53
N GLY A 26 45.15 -32.30 -15.23
CA GLY A 26 44.12 -32.04 -14.21
C GLY A 26 43.47 -30.70 -14.44
N VAL A 27 42.22 -30.73 -14.95
CA VAL A 27 41.34 -29.55 -14.90
C VAL A 27 40.89 -29.44 -13.43
N VAL A 28 41.55 -28.55 -12.69
CA VAL A 28 41.06 -28.11 -11.40
C VAL A 28 39.75 -27.37 -11.69
N PRO A 29 38.59 -27.78 -11.16
CA PRO A 29 37.39 -26.98 -11.28
C PRO A 29 37.68 -25.66 -10.57
N ALA A 30 37.65 -24.55 -11.31
CA ALA A 30 37.63 -23.22 -10.73
C ALA A 30 36.38 -23.18 -9.84
N SER A 31 36.60 -23.27 -8.53
CA SER A 31 35.59 -22.96 -7.53
C SER A 31 35.21 -21.51 -7.80
N ALA A 32 34.05 -21.26 -8.40
CA ALA A 32 33.47 -19.96 -8.45
C ALA A 32 33.32 -19.52 -6.99
N ALA A 33 34.19 -18.65 -6.52
CA ALA A 33 34.00 -17.95 -5.27
C ALA A 33 32.66 -17.21 -5.44
N GLU A 34 31.60 -17.68 -4.80
CA GLU A 34 30.42 -16.89 -4.57
C GLU A 34 30.88 -15.61 -3.89
N THR A 35 31.02 -14.56 -4.68
CA THR A 35 31.23 -13.22 -4.14
C THR A 35 29.95 -12.91 -3.38
N THR A 36 29.97 -13.15 -2.06
CA THR A 36 28.92 -12.68 -1.16
C THR A 36 28.83 -11.19 -1.37
N ALA A 37 27.82 -10.76 -2.13
CA ALA A 37 27.58 -9.36 -2.37
C ALA A 37 27.43 -8.69 -1.02
N ALA A 38 28.33 -7.73 -0.74
CA ALA A 38 28.31 -7.02 0.54
C ALA A 38 26.93 -6.38 0.74
N SER A 39 26.26 -6.76 1.83
CA SER A 39 24.99 -6.17 2.24
C SER A 39 25.23 -4.72 2.66
N ALA A 40 24.42 -3.80 2.14
CA ALA A 40 24.46 -2.40 2.58
C ALA A 40 23.72 -2.28 3.91
N SER A 41 24.41 -1.80 4.95
CA SER A 41 23.82 -1.53 6.27
C SER A 41 23.93 -0.05 6.60
N TRP A 42 22.88 0.50 7.23
CA TRP A 42 22.85 1.92 7.63
C TRP A 42 22.02 2.12 8.88
N ARG A 43 22.29 3.21 9.59
CA ARG A 43 21.48 3.70 10.71
C ARG A 43 20.50 4.73 10.23
N GLU A 44 19.30 4.71 10.81
CA GLU A 44 18.27 5.70 10.56
C GLU A 44 18.33 6.85 11.58
N SER A 45 18.07 8.05 11.12
CA SER A 45 17.86 9.19 12.01
C SER A 45 16.44 9.19 12.54
N LEU A 46 16.26 9.06 13.84
CA LEU A 46 14.95 9.15 14.49
C LEU A 46 14.48 10.61 14.65
N ALA A 47 15.39 11.58 14.55
CA ALA A 47 15.09 13.00 14.77
C ALA A 47 14.44 13.69 13.57
N THR A 48 14.60 13.17 12.36
CA THR A 48 14.17 13.81 11.11
C THR A 48 12.95 13.16 10.46
N GLY A 49 12.38 12.14 11.11
CA GLY A 49 11.22 11.41 10.59
C GLY A 49 9.91 12.17 10.80
N GLU A 50 8.93 11.90 9.94
CA GLU A 50 7.56 12.38 10.12
C GLU A 50 6.82 11.50 11.13
N ALA A 51 6.41 12.10 12.23
CA ALA A 51 5.81 11.43 13.37
C ALA A 51 4.29 11.62 13.43
N ALA A 52 3.57 10.51 13.64
CA ALA A 52 2.18 10.48 14.07
C ALA A 52 2.10 9.58 15.32
N GLY A 53 1.79 10.15 16.49
CA GLY A 53 1.76 9.40 17.74
C GLY A 53 3.12 8.92 18.25
N VAL A 54 4.20 9.58 17.84
CA VAL A 54 5.57 9.32 18.30
C VAL A 54 6.22 10.63 18.69
N THR A 55 6.87 10.67 19.84
CA THR A 55 7.74 11.77 20.25
C THR A 55 9.20 11.37 20.11
N THR A 56 10.03 12.30 19.64
CA THR A 56 11.47 12.10 19.55
C THR A 56 12.18 13.03 20.53
N ARG A 57 12.97 12.48 21.45
CA ARG A 57 13.76 13.23 22.44
C ARG A 57 15.12 12.58 22.62
N ASP A 58 16.16 13.38 22.68
CA ASP A 58 17.53 12.93 22.94
C ASP A 58 17.99 11.77 22.03
N GLY A 59 17.55 11.79 20.77
CA GLY A 59 17.86 10.75 19.78
C GLY A 59 17.03 9.48 19.89
N ALA A 60 16.10 9.38 20.84
CA ALA A 60 15.20 8.24 20.98
C ALA A 60 13.77 8.57 20.50
N ALA A 61 13.06 7.55 20.00
CA ALA A 61 11.65 7.63 19.61
C ALA A 61 10.79 6.85 20.60
N GLY A 62 9.79 7.48 21.18
CA GLY A 62 8.85 6.89 22.14
C GLY A 62 7.40 7.04 21.68
N LEU A 63 6.56 6.09 22.05
CA LEU A 63 5.12 6.17 21.79
C LEU A 63 4.50 7.34 22.58
N ASP A 64 3.77 8.21 21.89
CA ASP A 64 2.94 9.26 22.47
C ASP A 64 1.45 8.89 22.34
N PRO A 65 0.83 8.36 23.39
CA PRO A 65 -0.57 7.94 23.30
C PRO A 65 -1.57 9.08 23.11
N SER A 66 -1.17 10.31 23.41
CA SER A 66 -2.05 11.48 23.28
C SER A 66 -2.28 11.88 21.82
N SER A 67 -1.38 11.49 20.93
CA SER A 67 -1.42 11.76 19.49
C SER A 67 -1.35 10.51 18.60
N ALA A 68 -1.21 9.33 19.23
CA ALA A 68 -1.24 8.03 18.52
C ALA A 68 -2.66 7.72 18.02
N TYR A 69 -2.75 7.08 16.87
CA TYR A 69 -4.05 6.59 16.44
C TYR A 69 -4.48 5.40 17.31
N LEU A 70 -5.76 5.36 17.60
CA LEU A 70 -6.40 4.23 18.25
C LEU A 70 -7.03 3.37 17.16
N ALA A 71 -6.76 2.07 17.15
CA ALA A 71 -7.33 1.17 16.17
C ALA A 71 -8.87 1.27 16.16
N PRO A 72 -9.52 1.09 15.04
CA PRO A 72 -10.62 1.79 14.37
C PRO A 72 -11.89 2.02 15.21
N GLN A 73 -11.77 2.69 16.35
CA GLN A 73 -12.94 3.23 17.07
C GLN A 73 -13.56 4.43 16.37
N ASP A 74 -12.82 4.98 15.45
CA ASP A 74 -13.01 6.36 15.02
C ASP A 74 -13.83 6.48 13.74
N SER A 75 -14.36 5.37 13.18
CA SER A 75 -15.35 5.54 12.12
C SER A 75 -16.64 6.13 12.70
N ALA A 76 -17.08 7.26 12.13
CA ALA A 76 -18.34 7.91 12.53
C ALA A 76 -19.54 6.94 12.47
N SER A 77 -19.49 5.94 11.59
CA SER A 77 -20.49 4.89 11.48
C SER A 77 -20.48 3.95 12.68
N ALA A 78 -19.32 3.55 13.21
CA ALA A 78 -19.25 2.71 14.41
C ALA A 78 -19.73 3.49 15.65
N GLN A 79 -19.41 4.78 15.75
CA GLN A 79 -19.88 5.65 16.84
C GLN A 79 -21.38 5.95 16.73
N ALA A 80 -21.87 6.24 15.53
CA ALA A 80 -23.29 6.53 15.30
C ALA A 80 -24.21 5.33 15.56
N GLU A 81 -23.69 4.10 15.42
CA GLU A 81 -24.43 2.86 15.61
C GLU A 81 -24.28 2.29 17.03
N GLY A 82 -23.63 3.01 17.95
CA GLY A 82 -23.57 2.67 19.37
C GLY A 82 -22.84 1.37 19.68
N VAL A 83 -21.79 1.04 18.95
CA VAL A 83 -20.93 -0.12 19.24
C VAL A 83 -20.18 0.12 20.55
N THR A 84 -20.74 -0.43 21.64
CA THR A 84 -20.25 -0.21 23.03
C THR A 84 -19.27 -1.29 23.50
N ASP A 85 -19.27 -2.47 22.86
CA ASP A 85 -18.38 -3.59 23.20
C ASP A 85 -17.03 -3.44 22.51
N SER A 86 -16.23 -2.50 22.98
CA SER A 86 -14.88 -2.29 22.45
C SER A 86 -13.86 -2.93 23.38
N PRO A 87 -13.00 -3.84 22.89
CA PRO A 87 -11.81 -4.24 23.62
C PRO A 87 -10.95 -3.01 23.91
N ALA A 88 -10.12 -3.07 24.94
CA ALA A 88 -9.19 -2.00 25.25
C ALA A 88 -8.34 -1.70 24.01
N LEU A 89 -8.45 -0.49 23.49
CA LEU A 89 -7.68 -0.07 22.31
C LEU A 89 -6.25 0.20 22.69
N VAL A 90 -5.37 -0.16 21.79
CA VAL A 90 -3.96 0.09 21.97
C VAL A 90 -3.52 1.24 21.05
N PRO A 91 -2.92 2.30 21.62
CA PRO A 91 -2.40 3.37 20.81
C PRO A 91 -1.24 2.86 19.94
N THR A 92 -1.25 3.26 18.67
CA THR A 92 -0.18 2.95 17.72
C THR A 92 0.40 4.24 17.17
N GLY A 93 1.71 4.40 17.30
CA GLY A 93 2.46 5.51 16.75
C GLY A 93 3.30 5.07 15.55
N LEU A 94 3.45 5.98 14.60
CA LEU A 94 4.19 5.79 13.35
C LEU A 94 5.26 6.87 13.22
N LEU A 95 6.50 6.46 12.90
CA LEU A 95 7.57 7.38 12.55
C LEU A 95 8.13 6.99 11.18
N THR A 96 7.82 7.78 10.15
CA THR A 96 8.35 7.58 8.80
C THR A 96 9.81 8.03 8.76
N LEU A 97 10.70 7.11 8.42
CA LEU A 97 12.15 7.32 8.40
C LEU A 97 12.61 7.94 7.06
N GLY A 98 13.89 8.23 6.95
CA GLY A 98 14.50 8.79 5.76
C GLY A 98 14.43 7.87 4.54
N LEU A 99 14.56 8.46 3.35
CA LEU A 99 14.74 7.72 2.11
C LEU A 99 16.18 7.21 2.02
N ARG A 100 16.35 5.96 1.56
CA ARG A 100 17.66 5.40 1.28
C ARG A 100 17.76 4.95 -0.17
N THR A 101 18.69 5.55 -0.92
CA THR A 101 19.10 5.04 -2.24
C THR A 101 20.24 4.04 -2.05
N LEU A 102 20.11 2.89 -2.65
CA LEU A 102 21.04 1.77 -2.58
C LEU A 102 21.84 1.70 -3.89
N GLU A 103 23.10 1.29 -3.80
CA GLU A 103 23.94 1.05 -4.98
C GLU A 103 23.49 -0.18 -5.79
N ARG A 104 22.80 -1.10 -5.15
CA ARG A 104 22.25 -2.32 -5.76
C ARG A 104 20.82 -2.52 -5.32
N PRO A 105 19.92 -2.94 -6.21
CA PRO A 105 18.55 -3.25 -5.83
C PRO A 105 18.47 -4.34 -4.77
N THR A 106 17.46 -4.24 -3.91
CA THR A 106 17.13 -5.24 -2.90
C THR A 106 15.65 -5.61 -2.95
N SER A 107 15.32 -6.85 -2.65
CA SER A 107 13.96 -7.29 -2.34
C SER A 107 13.79 -7.71 -0.88
N ARG A 108 14.82 -7.50 -0.05
CA ARG A 108 14.80 -7.85 1.38
C ARG A 108 15.50 -6.79 2.19
N VAL A 109 14.86 -6.36 3.28
CA VAL A 109 15.46 -5.46 4.26
C VAL A 109 15.31 -6.07 5.64
N ASP A 110 16.43 -6.28 6.30
CA ASP A 110 16.49 -6.72 7.69
C ASP A 110 16.57 -5.48 8.59
N SER A 111 15.89 -5.52 9.73
CA SER A 111 15.86 -4.46 10.74
C SER A 111 16.33 -4.98 12.10
N VAL A 112 17.11 -4.17 12.79
CA VAL A 112 17.52 -4.39 14.20
C VAL A 112 17.28 -3.10 14.97
N LEU A 113 16.64 -3.21 16.12
CA LEU A 113 16.28 -2.10 16.99
C LEU A 113 17.08 -2.19 18.30
N ASP A 114 17.70 -1.09 18.71
CA ASP A 114 18.04 -0.88 20.13
C ASP A 114 16.82 -0.27 20.81
N ALA A 115 16.07 -1.09 21.54
CA ALA A 115 14.77 -0.72 22.06
C ALA A 115 14.50 -1.32 23.43
N ASP A 116 13.82 -0.55 24.26
CA ASP A 116 13.11 -1.01 25.44
C ASP A 116 11.65 -1.24 25.08
N VAL A 117 11.21 -2.49 25.13
CA VAL A 117 9.86 -2.93 24.72
C VAL A 117 9.22 -3.64 25.91
N PRO A 118 8.52 -2.89 26.78
CA PRO A 118 7.81 -3.47 27.92
C PRO A 118 6.79 -4.54 27.50
N GLU A 119 6.47 -5.43 28.41
CA GLU A 119 5.51 -6.52 28.16
C GLU A 119 4.17 -5.98 27.65
N GLY A 120 3.63 -6.63 26.64
CA GLY A 120 2.38 -6.24 25.98
C GLY A 120 2.50 -5.09 24.99
N THR A 121 3.69 -4.47 24.86
CA THR A 121 3.97 -3.46 23.82
C THR A 121 4.72 -4.06 22.64
N THR A 122 4.82 -3.34 21.53
CA THR A 122 5.62 -3.76 20.37
C THR A 122 6.38 -2.59 19.74
N ALA A 123 7.56 -2.90 19.19
CA ALA A 123 8.29 -2.04 18.28
C ALA A 123 8.70 -2.85 17.04
N SER A 124 8.42 -2.35 15.86
CA SER A 124 8.74 -3.03 14.60
C SER A 124 8.98 -2.02 13.49
N VAL A 125 9.53 -2.47 12.36
CA VAL A 125 9.72 -1.64 11.18
C VAL A 125 8.90 -2.21 10.03
N ASP A 126 8.07 -1.35 9.41
CA ASP A 126 7.52 -1.61 8.08
C ASP A 126 8.50 -1.03 7.04
N VAL A 127 8.64 -1.67 5.88
CA VAL A 127 9.52 -1.21 4.80
C VAL A 127 8.74 -1.13 3.50
N ARG A 128 9.05 -0.13 2.67
CA ARG A 128 8.54 -0.02 1.32
C ARG A 128 9.66 0.26 0.32
N GLY A 129 9.43 -0.07 -0.95
CA GLY A 129 10.35 0.17 -2.03
C GLY A 129 9.74 1.04 -3.12
N LYS A 130 10.54 1.82 -3.82
CA LYS A 130 10.09 2.64 -4.93
C LYS A 130 10.13 1.85 -6.23
N ARG A 131 9.03 1.84 -6.95
CA ARG A 131 8.84 1.15 -8.23
C ARG A 131 9.44 1.93 -9.40
N ALA A 132 9.71 1.25 -10.49
CA ALA A 132 10.24 1.88 -11.70
C ALA A 132 9.33 2.97 -12.28
N ASN A 133 8.01 2.85 -12.13
CA ASN A 133 7.04 3.88 -12.54
C ASN A 133 6.95 5.08 -11.58
N GLY A 134 7.76 5.10 -10.51
CA GLY A 134 7.81 6.15 -9.51
C GLY A 134 6.78 6.02 -8.38
N SER A 135 5.87 5.06 -8.42
CA SER A 135 4.98 4.74 -7.30
C SER A 135 5.74 3.97 -6.20
N TRP A 136 5.09 3.77 -5.05
CA TRP A 136 5.62 2.96 -3.96
C TRP A 136 4.98 1.58 -3.95
N THR A 137 5.73 0.57 -3.52
CA THR A 137 5.11 -0.67 -3.01
C THR A 137 4.33 -0.34 -1.75
N GLU A 138 3.46 -1.22 -1.31
CA GLU A 138 2.87 -1.10 0.01
C GLU A 138 3.93 -1.14 1.11
N TRP A 139 3.58 -0.63 2.29
CA TRP A 139 4.35 -0.89 3.49
C TRP A 139 4.30 -2.37 3.84
N ILE A 140 5.44 -3.03 3.87
CA ILE A 140 5.57 -4.44 4.22
C ILE A 140 5.99 -4.54 5.68
N PRO A 141 5.12 -5.03 6.57
CA PRO A 141 5.49 -5.29 7.95
C PRO A 141 6.63 -6.31 8.05
N SER A 142 7.64 -6.01 8.86
CA SER A 142 8.69 -6.99 9.12
C SER A 142 8.15 -8.20 9.89
N THR A 143 8.52 -9.38 9.45
CA THR A 143 8.34 -10.61 10.21
C THR A 143 9.45 -10.71 11.26
N THR A 144 9.08 -10.94 12.52
CA THR A 144 10.03 -11.07 13.63
C THR A 144 10.99 -12.23 13.39
N THR A 145 12.29 -11.98 13.51
CA THR A 145 13.35 -12.97 13.34
C THR A 145 14.17 -13.17 14.62
N GLY A 146 13.97 -12.32 15.63
CA GLY A 146 14.66 -12.36 16.93
C GLY A 146 14.17 -11.24 17.82
N THR A 147 14.79 -11.09 19.00
CA THR A 147 14.48 -9.98 19.91
C THR A 147 14.82 -8.66 19.23
N ASN A 148 13.80 -7.79 19.07
CA ASN A 148 13.94 -6.49 18.41
C ASN A 148 14.54 -6.56 16.98
N ALA A 149 14.35 -7.68 16.29
CA ALA A 149 14.82 -7.90 14.93
C ALA A 149 13.70 -8.42 14.01
N GLY A 150 13.74 -8.02 12.76
CA GLY A 150 12.74 -8.42 11.78
C GLY A 150 13.24 -8.35 10.34
N THR A 151 12.51 -8.98 9.44
CA THR A 151 12.79 -9.00 8.00
C THR A 151 11.53 -8.61 7.22
N ALA A 152 11.66 -7.65 6.32
CA ALA A 152 10.63 -7.30 5.33
C ALA A 152 11.04 -7.85 3.95
N ALA A 153 10.14 -8.60 3.30
CA ALA A 153 10.31 -9.09 1.94
C ALA A 153 9.49 -8.21 0.99
N LEU A 154 10.16 -7.40 0.18
CA LEU A 154 9.53 -6.53 -0.80
C LEU A 154 9.03 -7.35 -2.00
N PRO A 155 7.89 -6.99 -2.60
CA PRO A 155 7.29 -7.74 -3.71
C PRO A 155 8.12 -7.68 -5.00
N GLU A 156 9.00 -6.71 -5.12
CA GLU A 156 9.92 -6.52 -6.26
C GLU A 156 11.23 -5.92 -5.78
N ALA A 157 12.29 -6.10 -6.57
CA ALA A 157 13.59 -5.50 -6.27
C ALA A 157 13.57 -3.99 -6.56
N THR A 158 14.15 -3.21 -5.65
CA THR A 158 14.19 -1.75 -5.71
C THR A 158 15.53 -1.22 -5.22
N ASP A 159 15.95 -0.10 -5.77
CA ASP A 159 17.14 0.66 -5.37
C ASP A 159 16.83 1.81 -4.39
N VAL A 160 15.54 2.13 -4.17
CA VAL A 160 15.12 3.14 -3.19
C VAL A 160 14.17 2.52 -2.19
N VAL A 161 14.56 2.53 -0.92
CA VAL A 161 13.77 1.99 0.18
C VAL A 161 13.48 3.06 1.23
N GLN A 162 12.41 2.84 1.99
CA GLN A 162 12.05 3.67 3.13
C GLN A 162 11.53 2.79 4.26
N GLY A 163 11.99 3.04 5.48
CA GLY A 163 11.49 2.42 6.70
C GLY A 163 10.38 3.25 7.35
N ARG A 164 9.54 2.60 8.14
CA ARG A 164 8.60 3.22 9.07
C ARG A 164 8.61 2.46 10.38
N LEU A 165 9.06 3.13 11.45
CA LEU A 165 8.97 2.57 12.80
C LEU A 165 7.52 2.57 13.25
N VAL A 166 7.07 1.45 13.81
CA VAL A 166 5.72 1.23 14.34
C VAL A 166 5.84 0.90 15.82
N LEU A 167 5.27 1.73 16.68
CA LEU A 167 5.25 1.58 18.14
C LEU A 167 3.81 1.32 18.58
N THR A 168 3.57 0.22 19.29
CA THR A 168 2.22 -0.12 19.79
C THR A 168 2.25 -0.24 21.29
N GLY A 169 1.31 0.42 21.96
CA GLY A 169 1.14 0.36 23.42
C GLY A 169 0.58 -0.98 23.90
N SER A 170 0.29 -1.08 25.19
CA SER A 170 -0.30 -2.26 25.80
C SER A 170 -1.77 -2.00 26.19
N ALA A 171 -2.63 -2.99 25.94
CA ALA A 171 -4.00 -2.97 26.44
C ALA A 171 -4.06 -3.29 27.94
N ALA A 172 -3.14 -4.12 28.45
CA ALA A 172 -3.12 -4.53 29.85
C ALA A 172 -2.48 -3.47 30.76
N ASP A 173 -1.49 -2.73 30.25
CA ASP A 173 -0.84 -1.64 30.98
C ASP A 173 -0.79 -0.37 30.07
N PRO A 174 -1.78 0.52 30.22
CA PRO A 174 -1.79 1.76 29.47
C PRO A 174 -0.60 2.71 29.79
N ALA A 175 0.18 2.46 30.81
CA ALA A 175 1.40 3.22 31.12
C ALA A 175 2.64 2.68 30.41
N ALA A 176 2.63 1.42 29.98
CA ALA A 176 3.76 0.83 29.26
C ALA A 176 3.97 1.50 27.88
N ARG A 177 5.22 1.91 27.63
CA ARG A 177 5.64 2.62 26.41
C ARG A 177 6.87 1.99 25.82
N PRO A 178 6.83 1.56 24.54
CA PRO A 178 8.05 1.18 23.84
C PRO A 178 8.88 2.44 23.53
N VAL A 179 10.20 2.32 23.69
CA VAL A 179 11.18 3.37 23.37
C VAL A 179 12.29 2.76 22.52
N VAL A 180 12.57 3.38 21.38
CA VAL A 180 13.61 2.96 20.43
C VAL A 180 14.71 4.01 20.41
N ARG A 181 15.96 3.57 20.59
CA ARG A 181 17.16 4.43 20.62
C ARG A 181 17.93 4.37 19.32
N ASP A 182 17.84 3.24 18.60
CA ASP A 182 18.50 3.08 17.30
C ASP A 182 17.71 2.15 16.41
N VAL A 183 17.76 2.44 15.10
CA VAL A 183 17.23 1.59 14.04
C VAL A 183 18.34 1.37 13.03
N THR A 184 18.81 0.13 12.91
CA THR A 184 19.72 -0.28 11.86
C THR A 184 18.98 -1.10 10.84
N LEU A 185 19.07 -0.71 9.57
CA LEU A 185 18.52 -1.42 8.43
C LEU A 185 19.63 -2.00 7.57
N THR A 186 19.42 -3.20 7.04
CA THR A 186 20.39 -3.90 6.18
C THR A 186 19.68 -4.43 4.94
N ALA A 187 20.12 -3.98 3.77
CA ALA A 187 19.64 -4.49 2.47
C ALA A 187 20.28 -5.86 2.21
N GLY A 188 19.44 -6.87 2.04
CA GLY A 188 19.85 -8.20 1.59
C GLY A 188 20.05 -8.26 0.07
N PRO A 189 20.51 -9.38 -0.45
CA PRO A 189 20.59 -9.59 -1.90
C PRO A 189 19.18 -9.56 -2.51
N ALA A 190 19.07 -9.02 -3.73
CA ALA A 190 17.84 -9.12 -4.50
C ALA A 190 17.56 -10.61 -4.79
N ALA A 191 16.33 -11.06 -4.59
CA ALA A 191 15.92 -12.34 -5.11
C ALA A 191 16.08 -12.30 -6.65
N ALA A 192 16.49 -13.40 -7.26
CA ALA A 192 16.56 -13.49 -8.71
C ALA A 192 15.18 -13.15 -9.29
N SER A 193 15.07 -12.01 -9.94
CA SER A 193 13.86 -11.62 -10.64
C SER A 193 13.70 -12.55 -11.83
N THR A 194 12.64 -13.33 -11.89
CA THR A 194 12.10 -13.72 -13.18
C THR A 194 11.63 -12.43 -13.83
N GLU A 195 12.32 -12.00 -14.88
CA GLU A 195 11.92 -10.87 -15.72
C GLU A 195 10.48 -11.14 -16.22
N SER A 196 9.50 -10.66 -15.47
CA SER A 196 8.15 -10.54 -15.99
C SER A 196 8.16 -9.32 -16.89
N ALA A 197 7.93 -9.54 -18.18
CA ALA A 197 7.66 -8.46 -19.10
C ALA A 197 6.62 -7.52 -18.44
N VAL A 198 6.95 -6.23 -18.36
CA VAL A 198 6.05 -5.21 -17.79
C VAL A 198 4.86 -5.10 -18.74
N THR A 199 3.89 -5.96 -18.56
CA THR A 199 2.56 -5.79 -19.15
C THR A 199 1.93 -4.62 -18.42
N GLU A 200 1.41 -3.62 -19.13
CA GLU A 200 0.67 -2.52 -18.51
C GLU A 200 -0.47 -3.11 -17.69
N ALA A 201 -0.28 -3.16 -16.38
CA ALA A 201 -1.28 -3.65 -15.47
C ALA A 201 -2.17 -2.48 -15.04
N LEU A 202 -3.46 -2.59 -15.26
CA LEU A 202 -4.43 -1.69 -14.68
C LEU A 202 -4.40 -1.81 -13.15
N ALA A 203 -4.75 -0.73 -12.46
CA ALA A 203 -4.93 -0.77 -11.02
C ALA A 203 -6.02 -1.80 -10.64
N LEU A 204 -5.80 -2.51 -9.54
CA LEU A 204 -6.79 -3.43 -9.00
C LEU A 204 -8.09 -2.68 -8.70
N ARG A 205 -9.22 -3.28 -9.04
CA ARG A 205 -10.55 -2.69 -8.91
C ARG A 205 -11.51 -3.65 -8.23
N TYR A 206 -12.18 -3.17 -7.17
CA TYR A 206 -13.19 -3.95 -6.47
C TYR A 206 -14.40 -3.10 -6.12
N SER A 207 -15.56 -3.77 -6.05
CA SER A 207 -16.80 -3.17 -5.55
C SER A 207 -16.92 -3.47 -4.05
N VAL A 208 -16.97 -2.42 -3.24
CA VAL A 208 -17.01 -2.51 -1.79
C VAL A 208 -18.07 -1.58 -1.21
N PHE A 209 -18.55 -1.87 -0.02
CA PHE A 209 -19.46 -0.98 0.69
C PHE A 209 -18.67 0.14 1.35
N ALA A 210 -19.11 1.38 1.12
CA ALA A 210 -18.52 2.58 1.67
C ALA A 210 -19.41 3.19 2.75
N THR A 211 -18.79 3.65 3.82
CA THR A 211 -19.42 4.43 4.88
C THR A 211 -18.80 5.82 4.96
N ARG A 212 -19.53 6.76 5.56
CA ARG A 212 -19.04 8.11 5.79
C ARG A 212 -18.18 8.17 7.04
N GLU A 213 -17.00 8.73 6.92
CA GLU A 213 -16.18 9.12 8.06
C GLU A 213 -16.38 10.61 8.34
N GLY A 214 -16.97 10.93 9.46
CA GLY A 214 -17.17 12.32 9.90
C GLY A 214 -15.95 12.82 10.65
N LEU A 215 -15.97 12.74 11.98
CA LEU A 215 -14.86 12.95 12.91
C LEU A 215 -14.12 14.30 12.78
N VAL A 216 -14.79 15.34 12.29
CA VAL A 216 -14.23 16.69 12.19
C VAL A 216 -13.63 17.12 13.53
N GLY A 217 -12.37 17.57 13.51
CA GLY A 217 -11.62 17.90 14.70
C GLY A 217 -10.81 16.73 15.29
N GLY A 218 -11.02 15.51 14.81
CA GLY A 218 -10.18 14.33 15.08
C GLY A 218 -8.85 14.37 14.32
N THR A 219 -8.09 13.30 14.45
CA THR A 219 -6.80 13.13 13.78
C THR A 219 -6.76 11.75 13.13
N THR A 220 -6.43 11.69 11.86
CA THR A 220 -6.27 10.45 11.11
C THR A 220 -5.02 9.66 11.57
N ALA A 221 -4.92 8.40 11.19
CA ALA A 221 -3.79 7.54 11.55
C ALA A 221 -2.43 8.07 11.05
N ASN A 222 -2.39 8.87 9.98
CA ASN A 222 -1.15 9.50 9.52
C ASN A 222 -0.86 10.86 10.20
N GLY A 223 -1.72 11.30 11.13
CA GLY A 223 -1.55 12.55 11.88
C GLY A 223 -2.14 13.79 11.20
N HIS A 224 -2.92 13.64 10.12
CA HIS A 224 -3.67 14.75 9.53
C HIS A 224 -4.83 15.15 10.46
N ARG A 225 -5.04 16.45 10.64
CA ARG A 225 -6.18 16.99 11.41
C ARG A 225 -7.41 17.08 10.52
N ILE A 226 -8.46 16.34 10.81
CA ILE A 226 -9.68 16.32 10.01
C ILE A 226 -10.39 17.67 10.09
N VAL A 227 -10.63 18.27 8.95
CA VAL A 227 -11.37 19.53 8.80
C VAL A 227 -12.74 19.29 8.18
N ASN A 228 -13.59 20.33 8.20
CA ASN A 228 -14.91 20.24 7.57
C ASN A 228 -14.78 20.01 6.06
N ARG A 229 -15.53 19.07 5.50
CA ARG A 229 -15.53 18.71 4.07
C ARG A 229 -14.17 18.24 3.55
N ASP A 230 -13.43 17.53 4.38
CA ASP A 230 -12.11 17.01 4.05
C ASP A 230 -12.18 15.86 3.03
N HIS A 231 -11.16 15.77 2.13
CA HIS A 231 -11.15 14.85 1.02
C HIS A 231 -10.06 13.79 1.17
N PHE A 232 -10.33 12.78 1.97
CA PHE A 232 -9.48 11.61 2.17
C PHE A 232 -10.33 10.34 2.27
N VAL A 233 -9.67 9.19 2.33
CA VAL A 233 -10.29 7.90 2.61
C VAL A 233 -9.53 7.15 3.70
N ALA A 234 -10.25 6.26 4.41
CA ALA A 234 -9.66 5.24 5.27
C ALA A 234 -9.77 3.86 4.60
N LEU A 235 -8.69 3.07 4.67
CA LEU A 235 -8.66 1.67 4.27
C LEU A 235 -8.27 0.78 5.45
N PRO A 236 -8.81 -0.44 5.58
CA PRO A 236 -8.64 -1.26 6.78
C PRO A 236 -7.25 -1.92 6.89
N SER A 237 -6.21 -1.25 6.39
CA SER A 237 -4.83 -1.71 6.52
C SER A 237 -3.81 -0.56 6.42
N ARG A 238 -2.88 -0.53 7.39
CA ARG A 238 -1.77 0.45 7.37
C ARG A 238 -0.78 0.24 6.22
N ARG A 239 -0.91 -0.85 5.44
CA ARG A 239 -0.04 -1.12 4.28
C ARG A 239 -0.17 -0.07 3.20
N ALA A 240 -1.34 0.54 3.06
CA ALA A 240 -1.62 1.61 2.11
C ALA A 240 -1.78 2.99 2.76
N LEU A 241 -1.31 3.19 3.99
CA LEU A 241 -1.38 4.49 4.66
C LEU A 241 -0.28 5.41 4.12
N SER A 242 -0.66 6.54 3.52
CA SER A 242 0.27 7.57 3.08
C SER A 242 0.91 8.26 4.30
N PRO A 243 2.23 8.52 4.29
CA PRO A 243 2.84 9.40 5.28
C PRO A 243 2.16 10.77 5.32
N ARG A 244 2.24 11.45 6.44
CA ARG A 244 1.64 12.78 6.60
C ARG A 244 2.15 13.75 5.53
N GLY A 245 1.24 14.53 4.95
CA GLY A 245 1.58 15.50 3.90
C GLY A 245 1.91 14.89 2.54
N THR A 246 1.74 13.56 2.39
CA THR A 246 1.92 12.88 1.11
C THR A 246 0.62 12.23 0.63
N SER A 247 0.65 11.71 -0.60
CA SER A 247 -0.45 10.97 -1.23
C SER A 247 0.09 9.74 -1.97
N ASP A 248 1.13 9.15 -1.40
CA ASP A 248 1.83 8.01 -2.01
C ASP A 248 0.88 6.85 -2.32
N TYR A 249 -0.19 6.76 -1.53
CA TYR A 249 -1.32 5.84 -1.78
C TYR A 249 -2.58 6.66 -1.96
N SER A 250 -3.19 6.53 -3.14
CA SER A 250 -4.44 7.16 -3.50
C SER A 250 -5.36 6.16 -4.15
N VAL A 251 -6.65 6.38 -4.01
CA VAL A 251 -7.68 5.59 -4.66
C VAL A 251 -8.50 6.46 -5.60
N LYS A 252 -9.11 5.81 -6.61
CA LYS A 252 -10.24 6.36 -7.33
C LYS A 252 -11.48 5.64 -6.83
N VAL A 253 -12.43 6.38 -6.31
CA VAL A 253 -13.73 5.86 -5.85
C VAL A 253 -14.81 6.36 -6.76
N CYS A 254 -15.65 5.47 -7.29
CA CYS A 254 -16.79 5.85 -8.16
C CYS A 254 -18.11 5.38 -7.54
N ALA A 255 -19.06 6.28 -7.44
CA ALA A 255 -20.41 6.00 -6.97
C ALA A 255 -21.31 5.48 -8.12
N PRO A 256 -22.45 4.83 -7.82
CA PRO A 256 -23.39 4.33 -8.85
C PRO A 256 -23.98 5.41 -9.76
N ASN A 257 -23.95 6.68 -9.34
CA ASN A 257 -24.39 7.81 -10.14
C ASN A 257 -23.38 8.25 -11.22
N GLY A 258 -22.22 7.58 -11.31
CA GLY A 258 -21.15 7.87 -12.27
C GLY A 258 -20.14 8.92 -11.81
N HIS A 259 -20.33 9.58 -10.67
CA HIS A 259 -19.36 10.52 -10.10
C HIS A 259 -18.20 9.76 -9.47
N CYS A 260 -16.98 10.26 -9.68
CA CYS A 260 -15.76 9.67 -9.13
C CYS A 260 -14.96 10.70 -8.31
N ALA A 261 -14.27 10.20 -7.31
CA ALA A 261 -13.32 10.94 -6.50
C ALA A 261 -11.93 10.31 -6.59
N PHE A 262 -10.89 11.13 -6.71
CA PHE A 262 -9.53 10.72 -6.47
C PHE A 262 -9.10 11.29 -5.12
N ALA A 263 -8.74 10.42 -4.17
CA ALA A 263 -8.47 10.83 -2.80
C ALA A 263 -7.28 10.06 -2.20
N PRO A 264 -6.47 10.71 -1.34
CA PRO A 264 -5.38 10.05 -0.64
C PRO A 264 -5.91 9.15 0.47
N VAL A 265 -5.17 8.08 0.78
CA VAL A 265 -5.40 7.22 1.94
C VAL A 265 -4.66 7.81 3.13
N TRP A 266 -5.37 8.44 4.05
CA TRP A 266 -4.80 9.11 5.23
C TRP A 266 -5.21 8.47 6.54
N ASP A 267 -6.21 7.58 6.53
CA ASP A 267 -6.66 6.92 7.75
C ASP A 267 -6.71 5.38 7.61
N ILE A 268 -6.89 4.71 8.75
CA ILE A 268 -6.96 3.26 8.86
C ILE A 268 -8.31 2.88 9.42
N GLY A 269 -9.09 2.21 8.63
CA GLY A 269 -10.47 1.76 8.91
C GLY A 269 -11.15 1.40 7.59
N PRO A 270 -12.39 0.98 7.63
CA PRO A 270 -13.24 0.66 8.78
C PRO A 270 -12.91 -0.69 9.44
N TRP A 271 -13.32 -0.88 10.67
CA TRP A 271 -13.32 -2.12 11.44
C TRP A 271 -11.95 -2.73 11.75
N ASN A 272 -11.11 -2.90 10.74
CA ASN A 272 -9.85 -3.64 10.80
C ASN A 272 -8.63 -2.72 10.54
N THR A 273 -7.42 -3.18 10.90
CA THR A 273 -6.16 -2.48 10.63
C THR A 273 -5.15 -3.33 9.86
N ARG A 274 -5.51 -4.58 9.54
CA ARG A 274 -4.65 -5.56 8.86
C ARG A 274 -5.38 -6.29 7.74
N ASP A 275 -6.45 -5.69 7.22
CA ASP A 275 -7.27 -6.26 6.16
C ASP A 275 -6.97 -5.62 4.81
N ASP A 276 -5.82 -5.94 4.26
CA ASP A 276 -5.40 -5.55 2.91
C ASP A 276 -6.07 -6.43 1.85
N TYR A 277 -7.40 -6.43 1.83
CA TYR A 277 -8.25 -7.33 1.04
C TYR A 277 -8.08 -7.21 -0.48
N TRP A 278 -7.49 -6.10 -0.98
CA TRP A 278 -7.14 -5.94 -2.39
C TRP A 278 -5.97 -6.83 -2.83
N ASN A 279 -5.16 -7.32 -1.88
CA ASN A 279 -4.07 -8.23 -2.15
C ASN A 279 -4.53 -9.69 -2.36
N PRO A 280 -3.82 -10.47 -3.18
CA PRO A 280 -4.10 -11.90 -3.30
C PRO A 280 -3.88 -12.62 -1.95
N PRO A 281 -4.58 -13.74 -1.71
CA PRO A 281 -4.53 -14.46 -0.43
C PRO A 281 -3.12 -14.76 0.09
N ALA A 282 -2.19 -15.07 -0.80
CA ALA A 282 -0.80 -15.35 -0.43
C ALA A 282 -0.07 -14.14 0.17
N GLN A 283 -0.43 -12.92 -0.24
CA GLN A 283 0.19 -11.66 0.17
C GLN A 283 -0.60 -10.92 1.24
N ARG A 284 -1.92 -11.22 1.36
CA ARG A 284 -2.81 -10.61 2.35
C ARG A 284 -2.28 -10.86 3.76
N GLN A 285 -2.29 -9.83 4.61
CA GLN A 285 -1.71 -9.89 5.95
C GLN A 285 -2.51 -10.83 6.87
N GLU A 286 -3.82 -10.62 6.95
CA GLU A 286 -4.76 -11.48 7.67
C GLU A 286 -5.89 -11.95 6.73
N TRP A 287 -6.74 -12.88 7.19
CA TRP A 287 -7.92 -13.36 6.44
C TRP A 287 -7.58 -13.97 5.07
N LYS A 288 -6.46 -14.68 4.99
CA LYS A 288 -5.90 -15.27 3.75
C LYS A 288 -6.80 -16.29 3.07
N ASN A 289 -7.84 -16.77 3.74
CA ASN A 289 -8.84 -17.69 3.21
C ASN A 289 -10.05 -16.98 2.59
N LEU A 290 -10.11 -15.65 2.62
CA LEU A 290 -11.14 -14.89 1.90
C LEU A 290 -10.69 -14.61 0.46
N PRO A 291 -11.64 -14.57 -0.50
CA PRO A 291 -11.33 -14.17 -1.86
C PRO A 291 -10.70 -12.77 -1.92
N GLN A 292 -9.77 -12.57 -2.88
CA GLN A 292 -9.24 -11.25 -3.19
C GLN A 292 -10.37 -10.29 -3.53
N GLY A 293 -10.28 -9.05 -3.04
CA GLY A 293 -11.30 -8.03 -3.21
C GLY A 293 -12.48 -8.11 -2.23
N THR A 294 -12.47 -9.08 -1.31
CA THR A 294 -13.52 -9.22 -0.30
C THR A 294 -13.05 -8.71 1.06
N PRO A 295 -13.54 -7.55 1.56
CA PRO A 295 -13.28 -7.09 2.91
C PRO A 295 -13.73 -8.11 3.96
N GLN A 296 -12.94 -8.27 5.01
CA GLN A 296 -13.32 -9.15 6.12
C GLN A 296 -14.65 -8.71 6.75
N ALA A 297 -14.84 -7.40 6.94
CA ALA A 297 -16.08 -6.86 7.46
C ALA A 297 -17.29 -7.23 6.59
N GLN A 298 -17.15 -7.21 5.27
CA GLN A 298 -18.22 -7.64 4.36
C GLN A 298 -18.56 -9.13 4.53
N ALA A 299 -17.54 -10.00 4.61
CA ALA A 299 -17.74 -11.42 4.82
C ALA A 299 -18.38 -11.70 6.19
N ALA A 300 -17.89 -11.05 7.24
CA ALA A 300 -18.40 -11.21 8.60
C ALA A 300 -19.86 -10.75 8.73
N PHE A 301 -20.20 -9.59 8.19
CA PHE A 301 -21.56 -9.04 8.22
C PHE A 301 -22.54 -9.85 7.38
N ARG A 302 -22.16 -10.27 6.16
CA ARG A 302 -23.08 -10.95 5.23
C ARG A 302 -23.21 -12.43 5.46
N THR A 303 -22.15 -13.11 5.90
CA THR A 303 -22.10 -14.58 5.97
C THR A 303 -21.76 -15.12 7.35
N GLY A 304 -21.58 -14.24 8.36
CA GLY A 304 -21.19 -14.66 9.71
C GLY A 304 -19.71 -15.11 9.80
N TYR A 305 -18.88 -14.81 8.80
CA TYR A 305 -17.45 -15.11 8.86
C TYR A 305 -16.82 -14.56 10.15
N ASN A 306 -15.87 -15.26 10.74
CA ASN A 306 -15.26 -14.92 12.03
C ASN A 306 -16.29 -14.67 13.15
N GLY A 307 -17.45 -15.37 13.12
CA GLY A 307 -18.52 -15.17 14.09
C GLY A 307 -19.23 -13.82 14.00
N GLY A 308 -19.16 -13.14 12.85
CA GLY A 308 -19.74 -11.81 12.64
C GLY A 308 -18.95 -10.69 13.33
N LYS A 309 -17.65 -10.92 13.59
CA LYS A 309 -16.78 -10.01 14.34
C LYS A 309 -15.59 -9.57 13.51
N ASP A 310 -15.07 -8.37 13.84
CA ASP A 310 -13.82 -7.84 13.29
C ASP A 310 -12.58 -8.47 13.95
N GLN A 311 -11.39 -7.97 13.64
CA GLN A 311 -10.13 -8.45 14.22
C GLN A 311 -10.00 -8.20 15.73
N PHE A 312 -10.77 -7.27 16.29
CA PHE A 312 -10.77 -6.91 17.71
C PHE A 312 -11.89 -7.61 18.51
N GLY A 313 -12.70 -8.44 17.86
CA GLY A 313 -13.80 -9.16 18.48
C GLY A 313 -15.10 -8.35 18.59
N ARG A 314 -15.19 -7.14 18.01
CA ARG A 314 -16.40 -6.32 17.99
C ARG A 314 -17.39 -6.89 16.97
N LYS A 315 -18.67 -6.89 17.32
CA LYS A 315 -19.72 -7.28 16.38
C LYS A 315 -19.88 -6.23 15.29
N LEU A 316 -19.86 -6.66 14.03
CA LEU A 316 -20.03 -5.78 12.90
C LEU A 316 -21.51 -5.39 12.72
N VAL A 317 -21.73 -4.12 12.44
CA VAL A 317 -23.07 -3.54 12.21
C VAL A 317 -23.29 -3.08 10.76
N ASN A 318 -22.21 -3.03 9.97
CA ASN A 318 -22.24 -2.79 8.53
C ASN A 318 -21.08 -3.51 7.82
N PRO A 319 -21.17 -3.72 6.49
CA PRO A 319 -20.17 -4.45 5.70
C PRO A 319 -19.05 -3.56 5.15
N ALA A 320 -18.73 -2.41 5.76
CA ALA A 320 -17.84 -1.42 5.19
C ALA A 320 -16.43 -1.96 4.91
N GLY A 321 -15.92 -1.66 3.72
CA GLY A 321 -14.56 -1.95 3.28
C GLY A 321 -13.73 -0.69 3.04
N ILE A 322 -14.36 0.48 3.07
CA ILE A 322 -13.73 1.80 2.94
C ILE A 322 -14.57 2.83 3.68
N ASP A 323 -13.91 3.78 4.37
CA ASP A 323 -14.57 4.99 4.88
C ASP A 323 -14.17 6.20 4.03
N LEU A 324 -15.11 7.11 3.85
CA LEU A 324 -14.98 8.30 3.00
C LEU A 324 -15.09 9.56 3.86
N GLY A 325 -14.08 10.40 3.83
CA GLY A 325 -14.15 11.73 4.42
C GLY A 325 -15.32 12.53 3.86
N ASP A 326 -15.82 13.49 4.63
CA ASP A 326 -17.04 14.24 4.33
C ASP A 326 -17.05 14.87 2.92
N GLY A 327 -15.91 15.41 2.48
CA GLY A 327 -15.78 16.00 1.14
C GLY A 327 -15.84 14.96 0.02
N VAL A 328 -15.21 13.79 0.21
CA VAL A 328 -15.33 12.69 -0.75
C VAL A 328 -16.77 12.21 -0.83
N PHE A 329 -17.42 12.02 0.33
CA PHE A 329 -18.75 11.47 0.42
C PHE A 329 -19.81 12.40 -0.22
N TRP A 330 -19.81 13.67 0.19
CA TRP A 330 -20.84 14.62 -0.22
C TRP A 330 -20.48 15.42 -1.47
N ASP A 331 -19.26 15.98 -1.55
CA ASP A 331 -18.91 16.93 -2.62
C ASP A 331 -18.52 16.21 -3.89
N ALA A 332 -17.66 15.18 -3.76
CA ALA A 332 -17.14 14.50 -4.94
C ALA A 332 -18.11 13.44 -5.48
N LEU A 333 -18.69 12.62 -4.62
CA LEU A 333 -19.53 11.49 -5.02
C LEU A 333 -21.03 11.82 -4.98
N GLY A 334 -21.45 12.90 -4.29
CA GLY A 334 -22.85 13.28 -4.15
C GLY A 334 -23.69 12.25 -3.38
N LEU A 335 -23.07 11.44 -2.54
CA LEU A 335 -23.76 10.43 -1.75
C LEU A 335 -24.60 11.07 -0.65
N LYS A 336 -25.75 10.49 -0.38
CA LYS A 336 -26.66 10.90 0.71
C LYS A 336 -26.72 9.86 1.83
N ASP A 337 -26.33 8.64 1.52
CA ASP A 337 -26.31 7.50 2.43
C ASP A 337 -25.14 6.58 2.06
N ASN A 338 -24.77 5.69 2.97
CA ASN A 338 -23.76 4.66 2.76
C ASN A 338 -24.13 3.83 1.52
N SER A 339 -23.13 3.50 0.71
CA SER A 339 -23.40 2.95 -0.62
C SER A 339 -22.35 1.94 -1.05
N GLN A 340 -22.74 1.07 -1.99
CA GLN A 340 -21.78 0.30 -2.76
C GLN A 340 -21.04 1.23 -3.71
N VAL A 341 -19.72 1.17 -3.73
CA VAL A 341 -18.85 1.95 -4.62
C VAL A 341 -17.85 1.04 -5.34
N THR A 342 -17.27 1.53 -6.42
CA THR A 342 -16.13 0.88 -7.06
C THR A 342 -14.86 1.62 -6.66
N VAL A 343 -13.83 0.88 -6.22
CA VAL A 343 -12.54 1.44 -5.78
C VAL A 343 -11.42 0.90 -6.65
N ASP A 344 -10.63 1.80 -7.25
CA ASP A 344 -9.36 1.50 -7.92
C ASP A 344 -8.21 1.83 -6.97
N TYR A 345 -7.35 0.86 -6.69
CA TYR A 345 -6.18 1.00 -5.83
C TYR A 345 -4.99 1.43 -6.68
N LEU A 346 -4.79 2.74 -6.88
CA LEU A 346 -3.97 3.31 -7.94
C LEU A 346 -2.50 2.89 -7.88
N TRP A 347 -1.95 2.68 -6.69
CA TRP A 347 -0.56 2.22 -6.51
C TRP A 347 -0.30 0.78 -6.99
N THR A 348 -1.35 -0.01 -7.23
CA THR A 348 -1.22 -1.41 -7.68
C THR A 348 -1.02 -1.52 -9.20
N GLY A 349 -1.32 -0.46 -9.95
CA GLY A 349 -1.14 -0.40 -11.39
C GLY A 349 0.28 -0.04 -11.81
N SER A 350 0.53 -0.12 -13.11
CA SER A 350 1.82 0.24 -13.73
C SER A 350 1.86 1.66 -14.30
N LEU A 351 0.71 2.35 -14.38
CA LEU A 351 0.66 3.73 -14.87
C LEU A 351 1.46 4.65 -13.94
N ARG A 352 2.11 5.63 -14.54
CA ARG A 352 2.73 6.71 -13.79
C ARG A 352 1.65 7.51 -13.07
N LEU A 353 1.89 7.81 -11.80
CA LEU A 353 1.03 8.66 -10.99
C LEU A 353 1.64 10.07 -10.90
N SER A 354 0.80 11.08 -10.93
CA SER A 354 1.17 12.48 -10.66
C SER A 354 0.33 13.02 -9.51
N LYS A 355 0.98 13.77 -8.62
CA LYS A 355 0.32 14.42 -7.49
C LYS A 355 -0.49 15.61 -7.99
N VAL A 356 -1.74 15.70 -7.54
CA VAL A 356 -2.61 16.85 -7.77
C VAL A 356 -2.15 18.02 -6.91
N VAL A 357 -2.02 19.18 -7.52
CA VAL A 357 -1.76 20.44 -6.83
C VAL A 357 -2.89 21.42 -7.09
N ALA A 358 -3.22 22.24 -6.10
CA ALA A 358 -4.19 23.30 -6.28
C ALA A 358 -3.72 24.29 -7.36
N VAL A 359 -4.61 24.65 -8.27
CA VAL A 359 -4.35 25.67 -9.30
C VAL A 359 -4.87 27.03 -8.77
N GLY A 360 -3.96 27.92 -8.39
CA GLY A 360 -4.34 29.21 -7.83
C GLY A 360 -5.14 30.07 -8.81
N GLY A 361 -6.27 30.62 -8.35
CA GLY A 361 -7.03 31.66 -9.04
C GLY A 361 -8.12 31.22 -10.01
N SER A 362 -8.40 29.94 -10.19
CA SER A 362 -9.58 29.46 -10.94
C SER A 362 -10.75 29.18 -9.99
N GLN A 363 -11.98 29.37 -10.46
CA GLN A 363 -13.19 28.92 -9.73
C GLN A 363 -13.19 27.40 -9.49
N GLU A 364 -12.28 26.67 -10.15
CA GLU A 364 -12.11 25.22 -10.09
C GLU A 364 -11.29 24.75 -8.88
N SER A 365 -10.79 25.68 -8.04
CA SER A 365 -9.80 25.39 -7.00
C SER A 365 -10.05 26.12 -5.67
N ALA A 366 -11.30 26.50 -5.38
CA ALA A 366 -11.60 27.31 -4.18
C ALA A 366 -11.16 26.66 -2.86
N ASP A 367 -11.03 25.31 -2.81
CA ASP A 367 -10.70 24.53 -1.61
C ASP A 367 -9.61 23.46 -1.87
N GLY A 368 -8.66 23.71 -2.80
CA GLY A 368 -7.63 22.73 -3.15
C GLY A 368 -8.14 21.55 -3.98
N LEU A 369 -9.34 21.68 -4.59
CA LEU A 369 -9.99 20.65 -5.38
C LEU A 369 -9.80 20.92 -6.87
N VAL A 370 -9.60 19.88 -7.65
CA VAL A 370 -9.52 19.94 -9.10
C VAL A 370 -10.71 19.18 -9.71
N THR A 371 -11.51 19.86 -10.52
CA THR A 371 -12.63 19.22 -11.21
C THR A 371 -12.13 18.24 -12.26
N VAL A 372 -12.81 17.10 -12.34
CA VAL A 372 -12.60 16.08 -13.38
C VAL A 372 -13.71 16.23 -14.43
N HIS A 373 -13.32 16.50 -15.66
CA HIS A 373 -14.23 16.73 -16.79
C HIS A 373 -14.38 15.49 -17.67
N ALA A 374 -15.55 15.32 -18.29
CA ALA A 374 -15.84 14.20 -19.20
C ALA A 374 -15.08 14.28 -20.55
N ALA A 375 -14.59 15.46 -20.92
CA ALA A 375 -13.79 15.74 -22.11
C ALA A 375 -12.72 16.80 -21.78
N PRO A 376 -11.67 16.96 -22.61
CA PRO A 376 -10.62 17.96 -22.40
C PRO A 376 -11.10 19.37 -22.78
N ASP A 377 -12.14 19.84 -22.10
CA ASP A 377 -12.80 21.11 -22.30
C ASP A 377 -13.42 21.59 -20.99
N ALA A 378 -13.22 22.85 -20.63
CA ALA A 378 -13.75 23.47 -19.41
C ALA A 378 -15.31 23.54 -19.42
N ALA A 379 -15.94 23.51 -20.59
CA ALA A 379 -17.41 23.46 -20.71
C ALA A 379 -17.97 22.03 -20.63
N ALA A 380 -17.11 21.01 -20.61
CA ALA A 380 -17.57 19.62 -20.49
C ALA A 380 -18.14 19.34 -19.09
N SER A 381 -19.04 18.36 -19.02
CA SER A 381 -19.66 17.95 -17.76
C SER A 381 -18.60 17.56 -16.74
N ILE A 382 -18.75 18.01 -15.49
CA ILE A 382 -17.95 17.57 -14.36
C ILE A 382 -18.43 16.17 -13.95
N VAL A 383 -17.51 15.21 -13.93
CA VAL A 383 -17.77 13.80 -13.60
C VAL A 383 -17.07 13.36 -12.32
N GLY A 384 -16.43 14.28 -11.62
CA GLY A 384 -15.79 13.99 -10.34
C GLY A 384 -14.86 15.09 -9.85
N ILE A 385 -14.14 14.77 -8.79
CA ILE A 385 -13.15 15.64 -8.14
C ILE A 385 -11.85 14.86 -7.93
N ALA A 386 -10.71 15.51 -8.20
CA ALA A 386 -9.41 15.09 -7.74
C ALA A 386 -8.99 15.98 -6.55
N ALA A 387 -8.86 15.39 -5.38
CA ALA A 387 -8.49 16.12 -4.17
C ALA A 387 -7.04 16.60 -4.26
N GLU A 388 -6.75 17.76 -3.67
CA GLU A 388 -5.37 18.18 -3.47
C GLU A 388 -4.57 17.08 -2.78
N HIS A 389 -3.34 16.91 -3.21
CA HIS A 389 -2.47 15.83 -2.76
C HIS A 389 -2.87 14.42 -3.23
N ALA A 390 -4.03 14.16 -3.81
CA ALA A 390 -4.28 12.87 -4.43
C ALA A 390 -3.28 12.59 -5.56
N SER A 391 -2.85 11.35 -5.71
CA SER A 391 -2.10 10.91 -6.88
C SER A 391 -3.06 10.34 -7.90
N VAL A 392 -2.98 10.80 -9.17
CA VAL A 392 -3.84 10.36 -10.26
C VAL A 392 -3.01 9.73 -11.38
N PRO A 393 -3.56 8.76 -12.14
CA PRO A 393 -2.88 8.23 -13.31
C PRO A 393 -2.66 9.32 -14.36
N VAL A 394 -1.53 9.25 -15.06
CA VAL A 394 -1.21 10.13 -16.20
C VAL A 394 -1.13 9.26 -17.44
N GLU A 395 -2.18 9.32 -18.29
CA GLU A 395 -2.23 8.51 -19.50
C GLU A 395 -1.63 9.24 -20.70
N CYS A 396 -2.13 10.42 -21.02
CA CYS A 396 -1.67 11.24 -22.14
C CYS A 396 -2.11 12.69 -22.02
N LEU A 397 -1.48 13.61 -22.76
CA LEU A 397 -1.91 15.01 -22.90
C LEU A 397 -3.02 15.13 -23.93
N ALA A 398 -4.00 16.00 -23.66
CA ALA A 398 -5.19 16.17 -24.50
C ALA A 398 -5.60 17.65 -24.63
N GLY A 399 -6.50 17.91 -25.54
CA GLY A 399 -7.01 19.25 -25.81
C GLY A 399 -6.08 20.12 -26.64
N SER A 400 -6.49 21.34 -26.90
CA SER A 400 -5.70 22.32 -27.65
C SER A 400 -4.49 22.76 -26.85
N GLY A 401 -3.29 22.60 -27.42
CA GLY A 401 -2.03 22.98 -26.77
C GLY A 401 -1.68 22.14 -25.52
N ASP A 402 -2.14 20.88 -25.48
CA ASP A 402 -1.89 19.95 -24.35
C ASP A 402 -2.30 20.53 -22.98
N ALA A 403 -3.35 21.32 -22.95
CA ALA A 403 -3.84 21.98 -21.73
C ALA A 403 -4.52 21.03 -20.73
N TRP A 404 -4.78 19.80 -21.13
CA TRP A 404 -5.46 18.77 -20.32
C TRP A 404 -4.65 17.49 -20.23
N VAL A 405 -4.87 16.74 -19.15
CA VAL A 405 -4.33 15.39 -18.95
C VAL A 405 -5.47 14.41 -18.85
N ARG A 406 -5.42 13.34 -19.62
CA ARG A 406 -6.30 12.21 -19.44
C ARG A 406 -5.82 11.37 -18.26
N ILE A 407 -6.70 11.19 -17.28
CA ILE A 407 -6.45 10.44 -16.04
C ILE A 407 -7.28 9.17 -15.94
N GLY A 408 -8.06 8.88 -16.98
CA GLY A 408 -8.93 7.72 -17.13
C GLY A 408 -9.87 7.88 -18.32
N ALA A 409 -10.61 6.84 -18.65
CA ALA A 409 -11.59 6.87 -19.73
C ALA A 409 -12.68 7.93 -19.44
N GLY A 410 -12.81 8.95 -20.31
CA GLY A 410 -13.74 10.06 -20.11
C GLY A 410 -13.45 10.89 -18.86
N GLN A 411 -12.19 10.97 -18.42
CA GLN A 411 -11.80 11.72 -17.24
C GLN A 411 -10.55 12.55 -17.54
N PHE A 412 -10.70 13.85 -17.44
CA PHE A 412 -9.68 14.84 -17.79
C PHE A 412 -9.56 15.89 -16.70
N VAL A 413 -8.34 16.32 -16.42
CA VAL A 413 -8.03 17.45 -15.54
C VAL A 413 -7.13 18.44 -16.27
N VAL A 414 -7.14 19.70 -15.85
CA VAL A 414 -6.23 20.70 -16.40
C VAL A 414 -4.78 20.32 -16.15
N ALA A 415 -3.92 20.44 -17.16
CA ALA A 415 -2.51 20.04 -17.07
C ALA A 415 -1.75 20.79 -15.96
N ALA A 416 -2.14 22.05 -15.69
CA ALA A 416 -1.56 22.87 -14.63
C ALA A 416 -1.73 22.26 -13.23
N ALA A 417 -2.74 21.41 -13.01
CA ALA A 417 -2.96 20.70 -11.75
C ALA A 417 -2.01 19.50 -11.57
N LEU A 418 -1.30 19.10 -12.61
CA LEU A 418 -0.41 17.93 -12.61
C LEU A 418 1.00 18.30 -13.08
N PRO A 419 1.80 18.99 -12.25
CA PRO A 419 3.14 19.48 -12.66
C PRO A 419 4.10 18.36 -13.08
N GLY A 420 3.83 17.12 -12.65
CA GLY A 420 4.59 15.93 -13.05
C GLY A 420 4.18 15.30 -14.38
N ALA A 421 3.16 15.80 -15.07
CA ALA A 421 2.63 15.23 -16.32
C ALA A 421 3.48 15.52 -17.58
N GLY A 422 4.39 16.46 -17.54
CA GLY A 422 5.11 17.03 -18.69
C GLY A 422 5.99 16.10 -19.55
N HIS A 423 5.96 14.78 -19.33
CA HIS A 423 6.77 13.81 -20.09
C HIS A 423 5.92 12.70 -20.73
N VAL A 424 4.61 12.89 -20.85
CA VAL A 424 3.74 11.94 -21.55
C VAL A 424 3.40 12.46 -22.95
N THR A 425 3.16 11.52 -23.86
CA THR A 425 2.80 11.83 -25.24
C THR A 425 1.37 12.38 -25.32
N SER A 426 1.08 13.15 -26.37
CA SER A 426 -0.29 13.56 -26.67
C SER A 426 -1.16 12.36 -26.99
N CYS A 427 -2.42 12.38 -26.56
CA CYS A 427 -3.40 11.34 -26.89
C CYS A 427 -3.55 11.27 -28.41
N GLY A 428 -3.44 10.06 -28.99
CA GLY A 428 -3.70 9.89 -30.42
C GLY A 428 -5.11 10.33 -30.78
N SER A 429 -5.31 10.79 -32.00
CA SER A 429 -6.57 11.37 -32.53
C SER A 429 -7.79 10.44 -32.54
N GLY A 430 -7.71 9.27 -31.87
CA GLY A 430 -8.81 8.30 -31.69
C GLY A 430 -9.34 8.17 -30.26
N ALA A 431 -8.84 8.96 -29.30
CA ALA A 431 -9.18 8.81 -27.88
C ALA A 431 -10.42 9.59 -27.40
N GLY A 432 -11.25 10.04 -28.32
CA GLY A 432 -12.55 10.65 -28.03
C GLY A 432 -13.68 9.68 -28.33
N SER A 433 -14.44 9.30 -27.31
CA SER A 433 -15.68 8.48 -27.34
C SER A 433 -15.53 6.96 -27.40
N GLY A 434 -15.10 6.36 -26.30
CA GLY A 434 -15.48 4.99 -25.95
C GLY A 434 -16.47 5.04 -24.80
N ALA A 435 -17.75 5.12 -25.07
CA ALA A 435 -18.76 4.76 -24.08
C ALA A 435 -18.58 3.28 -23.76
N PRO A 436 -18.70 2.84 -22.49
CA PRO A 436 -18.69 1.42 -22.19
C PRO A 436 -19.91 0.79 -22.88
N THR A 437 -19.68 -0.13 -23.76
CA THR A 437 -20.70 -1.09 -24.16
C THR A 437 -20.78 -2.14 -23.06
N ASP A 438 -22.02 -2.42 -22.63
CA ASP A 438 -22.48 -3.32 -21.57
C ASP A 438 -21.68 -4.59 -21.35
#